data_a5f7ec29144667a26b052509684fe2f1
#
_entry.id   a5f7ec29144667a26b052509684fe2f1
#
_cell.length_a   1.000
_cell.length_b   1.000
_cell.length_c   1.000
_cell.angle_alpha   90.00
_cell.angle_beta   90.00
_cell.angle_gamma   90.00
#
_symmetry.space_group_name_H-M   'P 1'
#
loop_
_entity.id
_entity.type
_entity.pdbx_description
1 polymer ?
#
loop_
_entity_poly.entity_id
_entity_poly.type
_entity_poly.pdbx_seq_one_letter_code
_entity_poly.pdbx_strand_id
1 'polypeptide(L)'
;MTVTLENALSYEDYVNGPTYILGGGDLRGHIVDKMLLYAPAGGSISNLTVGGSAQIDDPQQGDLNGNGMIYTVANIAYGQNATFDFDVTTSPKAKEDLKLDQTPMGWTNTGVDYGKAACEIKE
;
A
#
# COMPACT_ATOMS: atom_id res chain seq x y z
N MET A 1 3.93 -6.52 8.30
CA MET A 1 2.76 -6.31 7.42
C MET A 1 3.22 -6.21 5.98
N THR A 2 2.53 -6.85 5.08
CA THR A 2 2.83 -6.81 3.64
C THR A 2 1.63 -6.27 2.88
N VAL A 3 1.85 -5.28 2.04
CA VAL A 3 0.84 -4.73 1.13
C VAL A 3 1.32 -4.92 -0.30
N THR A 4 0.49 -5.53 -1.13
CA THR A 4 0.78 -5.73 -2.55
C THR A 4 -0.26 -4.98 -3.39
N LEU A 5 0.23 -4.16 -4.30
CA LEU A 5 -0.56 -3.49 -5.33
C LEU A 5 -0.25 -4.11 -6.69
N GLU A 6 -1.26 -4.48 -7.41
CA GLU A 6 -1.13 -5.08 -8.73
C GLU A 6 -1.93 -4.29 -9.76
N ASN A 7 -1.33 -4.02 -10.90
CA ASN A 7 -2.05 -3.52 -12.06
C ASN A 7 -2.57 -4.70 -12.87
N ALA A 8 -3.84 -5.02 -12.67
CA ALA A 8 -4.51 -6.17 -13.28
C ALA A 8 -4.96 -5.92 -14.74
N LEU A 9 -4.55 -4.81 -15.34
CA LEU A 9 -4.87 -4.52 -16.73
C LEU A 9 -4.28 -5.61 -17.65
N SER A 10 -5.13 -6.21 -18.49
CA SER A 10 -4.67 -7.19 -19.46
C SER A 10 -3.93 -6.54 -20.63
N TYR A 11 -3.09 -7.31 -21.31
CA TYR A 11 -2.42 -6.81 -22.52
C TYR A 11 -3.41 -6.45 -23.61
N GLU A 12 -4.49 -7.21 -23.75
CA GLU A 12 -5.55 -6.94 -24.72
C GLU A 12 -6.22 -5.59 -24.44
N ASP A 13 -6.58 -5.32 -23.20
CA ASP A 13 -7.18 -4.05 -22.80
C ASP A 13 -6.18 -2.89 -22.91
N TYR A 14 -4.92 -3.15 -22.65
CA TYR A 14 -3.85 -2.17 -22.82
C TYR A 14 -3.70 -1.73 -24.28
N VAL A 15 -3.78 -2.67 -25.23
CA VAL A 15 -3.63 -2.39 -26.67
C VAL A 15 -4.90 -1.77 -27.24
N ASN A 16 -6.07 -2.30 -26.91
CA ASN A 16 -7.35 -1.97 -27.53
C ASN A 16 -8.18 -0.95 -26.76
N GLY A 17 -7.83 -0.65 -25.52
CA GLY A 17 -8.59 0.26 -24.69
C GLY A 17 -8.50 1.72 -25.18
N PRO A 18 -9.52 2.54 -24.88
CA PRO A 18 -9.55 3.93 -25.32
C PRO A 18 -8.54 4.78 -24.55
N THR A 19 -7.91 5.72 -25.26
CA THR A 19 -6.88 6.61 -24.71
C THR A 19 -7.39 7.47 -23.54
N TYR A 20 -8.66 7.85 -23.56
CA TYR A 20 -9.22 8.66 -22.46
C TYR A 20 -9.35 7.89 -21.14
N ILE A 21 -9.34 6.55 -21.16
CA ILE A 21 -9.32 5.71 -19.95
C ILE A 21 -7.88 5.34 -19.57
N LEU A 22 -7.07 4.94 -20.56
CA LEU A 22 -5.73 4.39 -20.34
C LEU A 22 -4.62 5.45 -20.32
N GLY A 23 -4.92 6.65 -20.79
CA GLY A 23 -3.91 7.66 -21.04
C GLY A 23 -3.11 7.41 -22.30
N GLY A 24 -2.22 8.34 -22.63
CA GLY A 24 -1.38 8.26 -23.82
C GLY A 24 0.11 8.36 -23.48
N GLY A 25 0.96 8.07 -24.47
CA GLY A 25 2.40 8.16 -24.33
C GLY A 25 3.00 7.09 -23.41
N ASP A 26 4.08 7.42 -22.77
CA ASP A 26 4.86 6.46 -21.95
C ASP A 26 4.14 6.00 -20.68
N LEU A 27 3.11 6.72 -20.25
CA LEU A 27 2.32 6.41 -19.05
C LEU A 27 1.00 5.68 -19.37
N ARG A 28 0.81 5.24 -20.62
CA ARG A 28 -0.40 4.52 -21.01
C ARG A 28 -0.61 3.26 -20.17
N GLY A 29 -1.79 3.14 -19.57
CA GLY A 29 -2.17 1.99 -18.75
C GLY A 29 -1.43 1.87 -17.41
N HIS A 30 -0.67 2.89 -17.02
CA HIS A 30 -0.02 2.94 -15.71
C HIS A 30 -0.99 3.36 -14.61
N ILE A 31 -0.80 2.79 -13.44
CA ILE A 31 -1.36 3.29 -12.19
C ILE A 31 -0.26 4.04 -11.46
N VAL A 32 -0.50 5.29 -11.14
CA VAL A 32 0.38 6.09 -10.27
C VAL A 32 -0.32 6.21 -8.93
N ASP A 33 0.18 5.51 -7.94
CA ASP A 33 -0.42 5.45 -6.62
C ASP A 33 0.51 6.05 -5.57
N LYS A 34 -0.04 6.95 -4.78
CA LYS A 34 0.66 7.54 -3.64
C LYS A 34 0.28 6.75 -2.39
N MET A 35 1.23 5.99 -1.88
CA MET A 35 1.08 5.24 -0.65
C MET A 35 1.38 6.12 0.55
N LEU A 36 0.43 6.19 1.46
CA LEU A 36 0.58 6.85 2.75
C LEU A 36 0.36 5.83 3.85
N LEU A 37 1.40 5.55 4.62
CA LEU A 37 1.37 4.61 5.71
C LEU A 37 1.38 5.37 7.03
N TYR A 38 0.31 5.22 7.80
CA TYR A 38 0.16 5.84 9.11
C TYR A 38 0.24 4.80 10.22
N ALA A 39 1.07 5.06 11.22
CA ALA A 39 1.08 4.25 12.41
C ALA A 39 -0.17 4.52 13.27
N PRO A 40 -0.63 3.52 14.06
CA PRO A 40 -1.65 3.78 15.07
C PRO A 40 -1.13 4.78 16.11
N ALA A 41 -2.06 5.45 16.79
CA ALA A 41 -1.72 6.44 17.82
C ALA A 41 -0.76 5.85 18.87
N GLY A 42 0.35 6.53 19.11
CA GLY A 42 1.40 6.09 20.01
C GLY A 42 2.27 4.94 19.50
N GLY A 43 2.07 4.54 18.26
CA GLY A 43 2.85 3.51 17.58
C GLY A 43 3.83 4.08 16.56
N SER A 44 4.46 3.17 15.82
CA SER A 44 5.41 3.52 14.77
C SER A 44 5.42 2.48 13.65
N ILE A 45 5.89 2.90 12.48
CA ILE A 45 6.19 2.02 11.35
C ILE A 45 7.70 2.01 11.16
N SER A 46 8.27 0.84 10.97
CA SER A 46 9.70 0.65 10.81
C SER A 46 10.02 -0.44 9.78
N ASN A 47 11.29 -0.51 9.39
CA ASN A 47 11.81 -1.54 8.49
C ASN A 47 11.04 -1.66 7.17
N LEU A 48 10.64 -0.52 6.60
CA LEU A 48 9.97 -0.52 5.30
C LEU A 48 10.95 -0.95 4.20
N THR A 49 10.58 -2.01 3.51
CA THR A 49 11.23 -2.46 2.28
C THR A 49 10.23 -2.44 1.13
N VAL A 50 10.68 -2.03 -0.03
CA VAL A 50 9.87 -1.98 -1.24
C VAL A 50 10.39 -3.00 -2.24
N GLY A 51 9.50 -3.60 -3.00
CA GLY A 51 9.85 -4.63 -3.98
C GLY A 51 8.81 -4.74 -5.08
N GLY A 52 8.91 -5.79 -5.88
CA GLY A 52 8.07 -6.02 -7.04
C GLY A 52 8.70 -5.50 -8.33
N SER A 53 7.92 -5.54 -9.41
CA SER A 53 8.38 -5.15 -10.76
C SER A 53 8.11 -3.69 -11.11
N ALA A 54 7.29 -2.99 -10.31
CA ALA A 54 6.96 -1.58 -10.53
C ALA A 54 8.10 -0.64 -10.12
N GLN A 55 8.10 0.55 -10.69
CA GLN A 55 8.97 1.63 -10.25
C GLN A 55 8.40 2.28 -9.00
N ILE A 56 9.19 2.33 -7.95
CA ILE A 56 8.79 2.89 -6.66
C ILE A 56 9.82 3.94 -6.26
N ASP A 57 9.34 5.14 -5.94
CA ASP A 57 10.20 6.20 -5.43
C ASP A 57 10.70 5.88 -4.02
N ASP A 58 11.86 6.42 -3.66
CA ASP A 58 12.40 6.24 -2.32
C ASP A 58 11.43 6.74 -1.27
N PRO A 59 11.09 5.90 -0.26
CA PRO A 59 10.16 6.29 0.78
C PRO A 59 10.64 7.51 1.56
N GLN A 60 9.72 8.43 1.82
CA GLN A 60 9.96 9.63 2.60
C GLN A 60 9.23 9.56 3.93
N GLN A 61 9.84 10.09 4.97
CA GLN A 61 9.20 10.22 6.27
C GLN A 61 8.54 11.58 6.40
N GLY A 62 7.39 11.60 7.06
CA GLY A 62 6.65 12.81 7.35
C GLY A 62 5.95 12.72 8.69
N ASP A 63 5.17 13.73 9.00
CA ASP A 63 4.38 13.82 10.21
C ASP A 63 2.99 14.34 9.89
N LEU A 64 1.97 13.71 10.44
CA LEU A 64 0.60 14.16 10.35
C LEU A 64 -0.01 14.22 11.75
N ASN A 65 -0.30 15.42 12.23
CA ASN A 65 -0.91 15.65 13.55
C ASN A 65 -0.15 14.98 14.70
N GLY A 66 1.19 15.00 14.65
CA GLY A 66 2.04 14.38 15.65
C GLY A 66 2.24 12.87 15.49
N ASN A 67 1.65 12.26 14.48
CA ASN A 67 1.85 10.84 14.15
C ASN A 67 2.80 10.70 12.97
N GLY A 68 3.79 9.84 13.11
CA GLY A 68 4.71 9.52 12.03
C GLY A 68 3.98 8.88 10.84
N MET A 69 4.34 9.30 9.64
CA MET A 69 3.88 8.66 8.42
C MET A 69 5.05 8.42 7.48
N ILE A 70 4.90 7.43 6.62
CA ILE A 70 5.80 7.18 5.51
C ILE A 70 5.00 7.31 4.22
N TYR A 71 5.54 8.02 3.24
CA TYR A 71 4.91 8.11 1.94
C TYR A 71 5.88 7.78 0.81
N THR A 72 5.34 7.20 -0.23
CA THR A 72 6.06 6.88 -1.46
C THR A 72 5.09 6.87 -2.63
N VAL A 73 5.62 6.96 -3.82
CA VAL A 73 4.84 6.89 -5.06
C VAL A 73 5.25 5.63 -5.82
N ALA A 74 4.27 4.81 -6.18
CA ALA A 74 4.45 3.66 -7.04
C ALA A 74 3.88 3.95 -8.43
N ASN A 75 4.67 3.75 -9.45
CA ASN A 75 4.25 3.80 -10.85
C ASN A 75 4.21 2.37 -11.40
N ILE A 76 3.00 1.85 -11.56
CA ILE A 76 2.75 0.44 -11.85
C ILE A 76 2.24 0.30 -13.28
N ALA A 77 3.09 -0.17 -14.18
CA ALA A 77 2.68 -0.48 -15.55
C ALA A 77 1.76 -1.72 -15.59
N TYR A 78 1.11 -1.94 -16.73
CA TYR A 78 0.26 -3.14 -16.86
C TYR A 78 1.08 -4.42 -16.57
N GLY A 79 0.46 -5.35 -15.86
CA GLY A 79 1.10 -6.60 -15.47
C GLY A 79 2.19 -6.49 -14.42
N GLN A 80 2.47 -5.30 -13.89
CA GLN A 80 3.43 -5.10 -12.82
C GLN A 80 2.77 -5.08 -11.44
N ASN A 81 3.60 -5.22 -10.42
CA ASN A 81 3.19 -5.11 -9.02
C ASN A 81 4.19 -4.29 -8.20
N ALA A 82 3.70 -3.78 -7.10
CA ALA A 82 4.50 -3.14 -6.05
C ALA A 82 4.21 -3.82 -4.73
N THR A 83 5.26 -4.12 -3.97
CA THR A 83 5.14 -4.76 -2.65
C THR A 83 5.81 -3.90 -1.59
N PHE A 84 5.12 -3.72 -0.48
CA PHE A 84 5.59 -2.97 0.68
C PHE A 84 5.56 -3.87 1.89
N ASP A 85 6.72 -4.15 2.47
CA ASP A 85 6.88 -4.91 3.71
C ASP A 85 7.33 -3.97 4.81
N PHE A 86 6.65 -3.98 5.95
CA PHE A 86 6.99 -3.11 7.08
C PHE A 86 6.52 -3.70 8.40
N ASP A 87 7.15 -3.23 9.46
CA ASP A 87 6.79 -3.56 10.83
C ASP A 87 5.95 -2.43 11.43
N VAL A 88 4.88 -2.80 12.11
CA VAL A 88 4.03 -1.87 12.83
C VAL A 88 4.17 -2.14 14.31
N THR A 89 4.60 -1.13 15.05
CA THR A 89 4.67 -1.17 16.52
C THR A 89 3.49 -0.41 17.07
N THR A 90 2.70 -1.06 17.90
CA THR A 90 1.56 -0.44 18.58
C THR A 90 1.97 0.23 19.88
N SER A 91 1.10 1.09 20.39
CA SER A 91 1.29 1.67 21.72
C SER A 91 1.34 0.57 22.80
N PRO A 92 2.16 0.71 23.86
CA PRO A 92 2.12 -0.21 25.01
C PRO A 92 0.77 -0.27 25.71
N LYS A 93 -0.11 0.70 25.45
CA LYS A 93 -1.47 0.74 26.00
C LYS A 93 -2.52 0.11 25.07
N ALA A 94 -2.10 -0.44 23.93
CA ALA A 94 -3.02 -1.11 23.01
C ALA A 94 -3.65 -2.33 23.68
N LYS A 95 -4.98 -2.44 23.58
CA LYS A 95 -5.77 -3.54 24.17
C LYS A 95 -6.47 -4.40 23.15
N GLU A 96 -6.38 -4.03 21.89
CA GLU A 96 -7.03 -4.72 20.78
C GLU A 96 -6.02 -5.08 19.70
N ASP A 97 -6.36 -6.06 18.91
CA ASP A 97 -5.57 -6.44 17.75
C ASP A 97 -5.48 -5.32 16.73
N LEU A 98 -4.38 -5.30 16.00
CA LEU A 98 -4.19 -4.36 14.91
C LEU A 98 -5.24 -4.57 13.82
N LYS A 99 -5.85 -3.49 13.41
CA LYS A 99 -6.79 -3.45 12.27
C LYS A 99 -6.24 -2.57 11.18
N LEU A 100 -6.45 -2.99 9.94
CA LEU A 100 -6.15 -2.16 8.79
C LEU A 100 -7.35 -1.28 8.47
N ASP A 101 -7.12 0.03 8.44
CA ASP A 101 -8.03 1.00 7.87
C ASP A 101 -7.42 1.52 6.57
N GLN A 102 -8.14 1.45 5.49
CA GLN A 102 -7.64 1.82 4.17
C GLN A 102 -8.66 2.67 3.42
N THR A 103 -8.18 3.41 2.43
CA THR A 103 -9.04 4.15 1.52
C THR A 103 -10.08 3.20 0.91
N PRO A 104 -11.36 3.58 0.93
CA PRO A 104 -12.41 2.75 0.35
C PRO A 104 -12.13 2.43 -1.12
N MET A 105 -12.31 1.17 -1.47
CA MET A 105 -12.17 0.67 -2.84
C MET A 105 -13.54 0.24 -3.37
N GLY A 106 -13.69 0.21 -4.69
CA GLY A 106 -14.94 -0.20 -5.33
C GLY A 106 -15.28 -1.70 -5.21
N TRP A 107 -14.51 -2.44 -4.41
CA TRP A 107 -14.64 -3.89 -4.22
C TRP A 107 -15.15 -4.17 -2.82
N THR A 108 -15.99 -5.18 -2.70
CA THR A 108 -16.50 -5.62 -1.39
C THR A 108 -15.49 -6.48 -0.62
N ASN A 109 -14.51 -7.06 -1.33
CA ASN A 109 -13.44 -7.84 -0.74
C ASN A 109 -12.10 -7.24 -1.15
N THR A 110 -11.35 -6.74 -0.20
CA THR A 110 -10.03 -6.13 -0.42
C THR A 110 -8.88 -7.14 -0.32
N GLY A 111 -9.16 -8.40 -0.07
CA GLY A 111 -8.15 -9.44 0.06
C GLY A 111 -7.29 -9.32 1.31
N VAL A 112 -7.77 -8.63 2.34
CA VAL A 112 -7.03 -8.51 3.60
C VAL A 112 -7.05 -9.83 4.36
N ASP A 113 -5.87 -10.39 4.60
CA ASP A 113 -5.66 -11.54 5.45
C ASP A 113 -4.91 -11.10 6.71
N TYR A 114 -5.56 -11.20 7.85
CA TYR A 114 -4.94 -10.83 9.13
C TYR A 114 -4.05 -11.95 9.71
N GLY A 115 -4.05 -13.13 9.13
CA GLY A 115 -3.33 -14.28 9.64
C GLY A 115 -3.79 -14.70 11.04
N LYS A 116 -2.91 -15.40 11.74
CA LYS A 116 -3.10 -15.64 13.18
C LYS A 116 -2.72 -14.36 13.93
N ALA A 117 -3.46 -14.07 14.99
CA ALA A 117 -3.25 -12.88 15.84
C ALA A 117 -1.76 -12.54 15.98
N ALA A 118 -1.38 -11.40 15.43
CA ALA A 118 0.01 -10.95 15.45
C ALA A 118 0.42 -10.43 16.84
N CYS A 119 -0.54 -10.19 17.71
CA CYS A 119 -0.34 -9.72 19.08
C CYS A 119 -1.03 -10.66 20.06
N GLU A 120 -0.25 -11.43 20.79
CA GLU A 120 -0.74 -12.00 22.05
C GLU A 120 -0.72 -10.90 23.10
N ILE A 121 -1.90 -10.46 23.51
CA ILE A 121 -2.03 -9.56 24.66
C ILE A 121 -1.69 -10.39 25.88
N LYS A 122 -0.50 -10.19 26.42
CA LYS A 122 -0.16 -10.75 27.74
C LYS A 122 -0.83 -9.89 28.81
N GLU A 123 -1.77 -10.50 29.48
CA GLU A 123 -2.33 -9.92 30.69
C GLU A 123 -1.26 -9.81 31.79
#